data_f753a972744b62a181ceaebd4352df0e
#
_entry.id   f753a972744b62a181ceaebd4352df0e
#
_cell.length_a   1.000
_cell.length_b   1.000
_cell.length_c   1.000
_cell.angle_alpha   90.00
_cell.angle_beta   90.00
_cell.angle_gamma   90.00
#
_symmetry.space_group_name_H-M   'P 1'
#
loop_
_entity.id
_entity.type
_entity.pdbx_description
1 polymer ?
#
loop_
_entity_poly.entity_id
_entity_poly.type
_entity_poly.pdbx_seq_one_letter_code
_entity_poly.pdbx_strand_id
1 'polypeptide(L)'
;MHADLGVQPDTVRRSELPGGVRLVTESVPGVRSVALGIWIGIGSVDETGEQAGAAHFLEHLLFKGTRRRTAAGIAEEMDAVGGELNAFTAKEHTCYYAHVLDTDVALAVDLLIDVVTDAELAHTDVELERGVVLEEISMRDDDPEDLLGDLFDQTLFGDHPLGRPVIGTEESIRSMSRETLHSFWRGEYTTPRMVVAAAGNLEHDRIVDLVGDALAAATRGRGEARSMPPRAPTGVRPVRAGALGLQPDESEQAHIMLGVATEGRYVHARPVLAVLNAALGGGLSSRLFQQVREQRGLAYQVYSSTVRYADAGSLAVYAGCAPERLGEVVAVVRDVLGEVAVDGLTDAEVARAKGSLRGGLVLGCEDTASRMNRLGRAELDHGRQRSVTDSLARIAAVTPAEVAAVATELLSRPLTAAVVGPYEALDELPVSLRDL
;
A
#
# COMPACT_ATOMS: atom_id res chain seq x y z
N MET A 1 22.25 26.89 -4.25
CA MET A 1 22.59 26.50 -5.64
C MET A 1 21.75 25.27 -5.92
N HIS A 2 20.52 25.44 -6.46
CA HIS A 2 19.68 24.32 -6.88
C HIS A 2 20.36 23.72 -8.12
N ALA A 3 20.97 22.55 -7.94
CA ALA A 3 21.37 21.75 -9.09
C ALA A 3 20.08 21.46 -9.88
N ASP A 4 20.06 21.86 -11.13
CA ASP A 4 19.05 21.44 -12.09
C ASP A 4 19.20 19.92 -12.22
N LEU A 5 18.29 19.17 -11.56
CA LEU A 5 18.34 17.71 -11.50
C LEU A 5 17.86 17.06 -12.80
N GLY A 6 17.69 17.88 -13.88
CA GLY A 6 17.23 17.35 -15.17
C GLY A 6 15.82 16.76 -15.15
N VAL A 7 15.07 16.99 -14.08
CA VAL A 7 13.68 16.59 -13.99
C VAL A 7 12.89 17.48 -14.94
N GLN A 8 12.45 16.90 -16.05
CA GLN A 8 11.68 17.60 -17.07
C GLN A 8 10.42 18.24 -16.46
N PRO A 9 9.97 19.41 -16.99
CA PRO A 9 8.71 20.01 -16.54
C PRO A 9 7.58 18.99 -16.68
N ASP A 10 6.63 19.03 -15.76
CA ASP A 10 5.52 18.08 -15.63
C ASP A 10 4.84 17.80 -16.97
N THR A 11 5.11 16.61 -17.50
CA THR A 11 4.43 16.04 -18.66
C THR A 11 3.13 15.35 -18.27
N VAL A 12 2.65 15.61 -17.05
CA VAL A 12 1.43 15.01 -16.51
C VAL A 12 0.20 15.73 -17.10
N ARG A 13 -0.67 14.95 -17.75
CA ARG A 13 -1.97 15.43 -18.25
C ARG A 13 -3.10 14.66 -17.57
N ARG A 14 -4.25 15.34 -17.42
CA ARG A 14 -5.44 14.80 -16.77
C ARG A 14 -6.66 15.04 -17.64
N SER A 15 -7.51 14.01 -17.77
CA SER A 15 -8.82 14.08 -18.41
C SER A 15 -9.86 13.37 -17.56
N GLU A 16 -11.12 13.73 -17.73
CA GLU A 16 -12.28 13.01 -17.21
C GLU A 16 -13.07 12.46 -18.39
N LEU A 17 -13.25 11.14 -18.40
CA LEU A 17 -13.96 10.43 -19.46
C LEU A 17 -15.45 10.28 -19.14
N PRO A 18 -16.29 10.02 -20.16
CA PRO A 18 -17.69 9.68 -19.95
C PRO A 18 -17.84 8.55 -18.92
N GLY A 19 -18.82 8.66 -18.04
CA GLY A 19 -19.00 7.73 -16.92
C GLY A 19 -18.19 8.07 -15.67
N GLY A 20 -17.45 9.20 -15.67
CA GLY A 20 -16.75 9.70 -14.50
C GLY A 20 -15.39 9.03 -14.21
N VAL A 21 -14.81 8.31 -15.18
CA VAL A 21 -13.45 7.78 -15.07
C VAL A 21 -12.45 8.91 -15.16
N ARG A 22 -11.54 9.01 -14.19
CA ARG A 22 -10.42 9.95 -14.24
C ARG A 22 -9.24 9.30 -14.92
N LEU A 23 -8.63 9.97 -15.88
CA LEU A 23 -7.46 9.48 -16.60
C LEU A 23 -6.30 10.45 -16.38
N VAL A 24 -5.14 9.91 -15.96
CA VAL A 24 -3.91 10.66 -15.70
C VAL A 24 -2.76 9.99 -16.42
N THR A 25 -2.00 10.76 -17.19
CA THR A 25 -0.83 10.23 -17.91
C THR A 25 0.41 11.04 -17.63
N GLU A 26 1.56 10.40 -17.71
CA GLU A 26 2.88 11.05 -17.71
C GLU A 26 3.68 10.56 -18.92
N SER A 27 3.95 11.45 -19.87
CA SER A 27 4.80 11.12 -21.03
C SER A 27 6.26 11.14 -20.62
N VAL A 28 6.97 10.04 -20.87
CA VAL A 28 8.39 9.86 -20.57
C VAL A 28 9.12 9.55 -21.86
N PRO A 29 9.59 10.58 -22.59
CA PRO A 29 10.30 10.35 -23.84
C PRO A 29 11.64 9.65 -23.60
N GLY A 30 12.01 8.76 -24.50
CA GLY A 30 13.28 8.05 -24.45
C GLY A 30 13.25 6.65 -23.84
N VAL A 31 12.12 6.23 -23.23
CA VAL A 31 11.85 4.83 -22.88
C VAL A 31 11.05 4.13 -23.97
N ARG A 32 11.00 2.81 -23.93
CA ARG A 32 10.19 2.00 -24.90
C ARG A 32 9.07 1.25 -24.18
N SER A 33 8.90 1.48 -22.88
CA SER A 33 7.86 0.86 -22.06
C SER A 33 6.75 1.84 -21.73
N VAL A 34 5.57 1.27 -21.48
CA VAL A 34 4.41 1.94 -20.87
C VAL A 34 3.87 1.06 -19.76
N ALA A 35 3.76 1.62 -18.56
CA ALA A 35 2.99 1.04 -17.48
C ALA A 35 1.61 1.72 -17.44
N LEU A 36 0.56 0.91 -17.38
CA LEU A 36 -0.84 1.35 -17.33
C LEU A 36 -1.56 0.62 -16.21
N GLY A 37 -2.30 1.33 -15.36
CA GLY A 37 -3.08 0.75 -14.26
C GLY A 37 -4.50 1.29 -14.19
N ILE A 38 -5.45 0.40 -13.92
CA ILE A 38 -6.83 0.75 -13.52
C ILE A 38 -6.91 0.64 -12.00
N TRP A 39 -7.01 1.79 -11.37
CA TRP A 39 -7.10 1.96 -9.92
C TRP A 39 -8.56 2.10 -9.51
N ILE A 40 -9.01 1.28 -8.60
CA ILE A 40 -10.37 1.29 -8.07
C ILE A 40 -10.32 1.74 -6.62
N GLY A 41 -11.08 2.77 -6.26
CA GLY A 41 -11.12 3.32 -4.90
C GLY A 41 -11.88 2.44 -3.91
N ILE A 42 -11.67 1.11 -4.02
CA ILE A 42 -12.26 0.04 -3.20
C ILE A 42 -11.16 -0.92 -2.79
N GLY A 43 -11.14 -1.24 -1.51
CA GLY A 43 -10.23 -2.23 -0.92
C GLY A 43 -10.88 -2.92 0.27
N SER A 44 -10.10 -3.60 1.11
CA SER A 44 -10.65 -4.41 2.21
C SER A 44 -11.41 -3.60 3.28
N VAL A 45 -11.20 -2.30 3.39
CA VAL A 45 -11.97 -1.45 4.33
C VAL A 45 -13.43 -1.25 3.90
N ASP A 46 -13.76 -1.47 2.63
CA ASP A 46 -15.10 -1.30 2.07
C ASP A 46 -15.96 -2.56 2.24
N GLU A 47 -15.38 -3.64 2.71
CA GLU A 47 -16.04 -4.91 2.94
C GLU A 47 -16.80 -4.92 4.28
N THR A 48 -17.93 -5.62 4.33
CA THR A 48 -18.53 -6.01 5.60
C THR A 48 -17.73 -7.17 6.23
N GLY A 49 -18.01 -7.51 7.50
CA GLY A 49 -17.34 -8.66 8.12
C GLY A 49 -17.58 -9.99 7.37
N GLU A 50 -18.78 -10.17 6.81
CA GLU A 50 -19.11 -11.36 6.01
C GLU A 50 -18.46 -11.35 4.61
N GLN A 51 -18.00 -10.20 4.16
CA GLN A 51 -17.31 -10.02 2.88
C GLN A 51 -15.79 -9.92 3.03
N ALA A 52 -15.25 -10.14 4.24
CA ALA A 52 -13.81 -10.00 4.47
C ALA A 52 -13.00 -10.86 3.49
N GLY A 53 -12.11 -10.23 2.72
CA GLY A 53 -11.34 -10.86 1.64
C GLY A 53 -12.00 -10.81 0.26
N ALA A 54 -13.18 -10.22 0.08
CA ALA A 54 -13.88 -10.18 -1.21
C ALA A 54 -13.09 -9.42 -2.28
N ALA A 55 -12.46 -8.30 -1.93
CA ALA A 55 -11.67 -7.51 -2.87
C ALA A 55 -10.43 -8.28 -3.37
N HIS A 56 -9.75 -8.99 -2.47
CA HIS A 56 -8.62 -9.87 -2.82
C HIS A 56 -9.07 -11.09 -3.63
N PHE A 57 -10.15 -11.74 -3.25
CA PHE A 57 -10.69 -12.87 -4.01
C PHE A 57 -11.10 -12.43 -5.43
N LEU A 58 -11.67 -11.24 -5.60
CA LEU A 58 -11.98 -10.68 -6.93
C LEU A 58 -10.71 -10.39 -7.73
N GLU A 59 -9.62 -9.98 -7.09
CA GLU A 59 -8.34 -9.81 -7.77
C GLU A 59 -7.96 -11.05 -8.57
N HIS A 60 -8.04 -12.25 -7.98
CA HIS A 60 -7.81 -13.52 -8.65
C HIS A 60 -8.85 -13.80 -9.74
N LEU A 61 -10.13 -13.64 -9.39
CA LEU A 61 -11.22 -14.07 -10.24
C LEU A 61 -11.35 -13.27 -11.54
N LEU A 62 -10.98 -11.99 -11.54
CA LEU A 62 -11.11 -11.18 -12.76
C LEU A 62 -10.20 -11.65 -13.88
N PHE A 63 -9.10 -12.37 -13.61
CA PHE A 63 -8.21 -12.96 -14.61
C PHE A 63 -8.63 -14.36 -15.08
N LYS A 64 -9.70 -14.96 -14.50
CA LYS A 64 -10.12 -16.34 -14.84
C LYS A 64 -10.98 -16.45 -16.09
N GLY A 65 -11.33 -15.34 -16.67
CA GLY A 65 -12.00 -15.26 -17.96
C GLY A 65 -13.05 -14.18 -18.03
N THR A 66 -13.28 -13.75 -19.25
CA THR A 66 -14.29 -12.76 -19.62
C THR A 66 -15.23 -13.38 -20.66
N ARG A 67 -16.27 -12.66 -21.05
CA ARG A 67 -17.11 -13.12 -22.16
C ARG A 67 -16.37 -13.22 -23.50
N ARG A 68 -15.22 -12.57 -23.63
CA ARG A 68 -14.42 -12.56 -24.87
C ARG A 68 -13.20 -13.48 -24.80
N ARG A 69 -12.71 -13.77 -23.62
CA ARG A 69 -11.42 -14.43 -23.42
C ARG A 69 -11.48 -15.49 -22.32
N THR A 70 -10.84 -16.60 -22.55
CA THR A 70 -10.54 -17.56 -21.47
C THR A 70 -9.34 -17.07 -20.63
N ALA A 71 -9.13 -17.62 -19.44
CA ALA A 71 -7.95 -17.35 -18.64
C ALA A 71 -6.64 -17.59 -19.39
N ALA A 72 -6.55 -18.72 -20.13
CA ALA A 72 -5.40 -19.03 -20.98
C ALA A 72 -5.23 -17.98 -22.09
N GLY A 73 -6.34 -17.56 -22.74
CA GLY A 73 -6.29 -16.55 -23.79
C GLY A 73 -5.79 -15.18 -23.30
N ILE A 74 -6.17 -14.78 -22.08
CA ILE A 74 -5.65 -13.54 -21.42
C ILE A 74 -4.12 -13.64 -21.26
N ALA A 75 -3.63 -14.76 -20.73
CA ALA A 75 -2.21 -15.00 -20.54
C ALA A 75 -1.45 -15.06 -21.88
N GLU A 76 -1.97 -15.83 -22.86
CA GLU A 76 -1.35 -16.00 -24.19
C GLU A 76 -1.23 -14.67 -24.96
N GLU A 77 -2.26 -13.80 -24.90
CA GLU A 77 -2.22 -12.50 -25.56
C GLU A 77 -1.15 -11.59 -24.94
N MET A 78 -0.98 -11.61 -23.61
CA MET A 78 0.05 -10.81 -22.93
C MET A 78 1.46 -11.38 -23.14
N ASP A 79 1.61 -12.70 -23.03
CA ASP A 79 2.89 -13.37 -23.26
C ASP A 79 3.39 -13.18 -24.69
N ALA A 80 2.48 -13.14 -25.69
CA ALA A 80 2.82 -12.93 -27.10
C ALA A 80 3.52 -11.60 -27.36
N VAL A 81 3.30 -10.59 -26.53
CA VAL A 81 3.96 -9.28 -26.62
C VAL A 81 5.07 -9.11 -25.57
N GLY A 82 5.35 -10.14 -24.76
CA GLY A 82 6.34 -10.08 -23.68
C GLY A 82 5.99 -9.05 -22.62
N GLY A 83 4.70 -8.81 -22.40
CA GLY A 83 4.19 -7.89 -21.40
C GLY A 83 3.95 -8.56 -20.04
N GLU A 84 3.74 -7.74 -19.02
CA GLU A 84 3.30 -8.16 -17.70
C GLU A 84 1.87 -7.70 -17.47
N LEU A 85 1.02 -8.58 -16.91
CA LEU A 85 -0.34 -8.28 -16.47
C LEU A 85 -0.52 -8.81 -15.07
N ASN A 86 -0.88 -7.92 -14.12
CA ASN A 86 -0.97 -8.30 -12.71
C ASN A 86 -1.95 -7.35 -11.97
N ALA A 87 -2.18 -7.63 -10.69
CA ALA A 87 -2.98 -6.79 -9.81
C ALA A 87 -2.44 -6.81 -8.37
N PHE A 88 -2.96 -5.92 -7.56
CA PHE A 88 -2.80 -5.98 -6.10
C PHE A 88 -3.98 -5.31 -5.41
N THR A 89 -4.33 -5.84 -4.24
CA THR A 89 -5.35 -5.31 -3.34
C THR A 89 -4.70 -4.73 -2.09
N ALA A 90 -5.17 -3.56 -1.70
CA ALA A 90 -4.76 -2.88 -0.47
C ALA A 90 -6.01 -2.57 0.39
N LYS A 91 -5.78 -2.00 1.57
CA LYS A 91 -6.89 -1.63 2.47
C LYS A 91 -7.91 -0.70 1.82
N GLU A 92 -7.49 0.29 1.02
CA GLU A 92 -8.38 1.34 0.50
C GLU A 92 -8.50 1.39 -1.03
N HIS A 93 -7.81 0.52 -1.75
CA HIS A 93 -7.86 0.46 -3.21
C HIS A 93 -7.39 -0.89 -3.74
N THR A 94 -7.81 -1.19 -4.98
CA THR A 94 -7.31 -2.30 -5.79
C THR A 94 -6.79 -1.74 -7.11
N CYS A 95 -5.71 -2.29 -7.64
CA CYS A 95 -5.12 -1.89 -8.91
C CYS A 95 -4.89 -3.10 -9.80
N TYR A 96 -5.38 -3.03 -11.03
CA TYR A 96 -5.08 -3.96 -12.13
C TYR A 96 -4.17 -3.24 -13.09
N TYR A 97 -3.01 -3.80 -13.42
CA TYR A 97 -2.01 -3.10 -14.21
C TYR A 97 -1.34 -3.97 -15.25
N ALA A 98 -0.82 -3.33 -16.28
CA ALA A 98 0.00 -3.95 -17.29
C ALA A 98 1.28 -3.14 -17.54
N HIS A 99 2.35 -3.82 -17.90
CA HIS A 99 3.62 -3.24 -18.32
C HIS A 99 4.01 -3.81 -19.67
N VAL A 100 4.03 -2.97 -20.70
CA VAL A 100 4.18 -3.41 -22.11
C VAL A 100 5.11 -2.48 -22.87
N LEU A 101 5.47 -2.86 -24.09
CA LEU A 101 6.10 -1.94 -25.03
C LEU A 101 5.10 -0.87 -25.51
N ASP A 102 5.62 0.29 -25.90
CA ASP A 102 4.84 1.43 -26.41
C ASP A 102 3.98 1.08 -27.66
N THR A 103 4.37 0.04 -28.41
CA THR A 103 3.62 -0.51 -29.56
C THR A 103 2.37 -1.27 -29.13
N ASP A 104 2.34 -1.84 -27.92
CA ASP A 104 1.35 -2.82 -27.47
C ASP A 104 0.36 -2.25 -26.46
N VAL A 105 0.39 -0.94 -26.24
CA VAL A 105 -0.50 -0.23 -25.31
C VAL A 105 -1.99 -0.45 -25.60
N ALA A 106 -2.37 -0.56 -26.89
CA ALA A 106 -3.76 -0.79 -27.26
C ALA A 106 -4.27 -2.16 -26.77
N LEU A 107 -3.43 -3.20 -26.83
CA LEU A 107 -3.72 -4.52 -26.27
C LEU A 107 -3.86 -4.45 -24.75
N ALA A 108 -2.91 -3.79 -24.07
CA ALA A 108 -2.94 -3.65 -22.61
C ALA A 108 -4.22 -2.95 -22.11
N VAL A 109 -4.64 -1.87 -22.80
CA VAL A 109 -5.90 -1.17 -22.49
C VAL A 109 -7.10 -2.08 -22.67
N ASP A 110 -7.18 -2.80 -23.81
CA ASP A 110 -8.31 -3.69 -24.09
C ASP A 110 -8.41 -4.85 -23.11
N LEU A 111 -7.27 -5.48 -22.75
CA LEU A 111 -7.22 -6.56 -21.77
C LEU A 111 -7.63 -6.07 -20.38
N LEU A 112 -7.05 -4.97 -19.89
CA LEU A 112 -7.35 -4.46 -18.54
C LEU A 112 -8.80 -4.05 -18.40
N ILE A 113 -9.38 -3.37 -19.39
CA ILE A 113 -10.79 -2.98 -19.32
C ILE A 113 -11.69 -4.21 -19.41
N ASP A 114 -11.35 -5.18 -20.24
CA ASP A 114 -12.11 -6.42 -20.38
C ASP A 114 -12.17 -7.20 -19.04
N VAL A 115 -11.03 -7.45 -18.41
CA VAL A 115 -10.98 -8.19 -17.14
C VAL A 115 -11.69 -7.45 -16.01
N VAL A 116 -11.54 -6.12 -15.91
CA VAL A 116 -12.15 -5.34 -14.83
C VAL A 116 -13.67 -5.20 -14.99
N THR A 117 -14.18 -5.13 -16.23
CA THR A 117 -15.60 -4.79 -16.48
C THR A 117 -16.47 -5.95 -16.91
N ASP A 118 -15.90 -7.02 -17.47
CA ASP A 118 -16.63 -8.07 -18.19
C ASP A 118 -16.27 -9.50 -17.80
N ALA A 119 -15.66 -9.68 -16.60
CA ALA A 119 -15.35 -10.99 -16.05
C ALA A 119 -16.61 -11.86 -15.88
N GLU A 120 -16.50 -13.16 -16.07
CA GLU A 120 -17.61 -14.11 -15.98
C GLU A 120 -17.89 -14.57 -14.55
N LEU A 121 -16.87 -14.66 -13.70
CA LEU A 121 -16.94 -15.25 -12.37
C LEU A 121 -17.68 -16.60 -12.41
N ALA A 122 -17.23 -17.53 -13.27
CA ALA A 122 -17.86 -18.83 -13.40
C ALA A 122 -17.79 -19.59 -12.06
N HIS A 123 -18.81 -20.39 -11.74
CA HIS A 123 -18.88 -21.12 -10.48
C HIS A 123 -17.67 -22.03 -10.27
N THR A 124 -17.20 -22.67 -11.35
CA THR A 124 -16.01 -23.54 -11.32
C THR A 124 -14.76 -22.79 -10.94
N ASP A 125 -14.60 -21.56 -11.46
CA ASP A 125 -13.43 -20.74 -11.20
C ASP A 125 -13.44 -20.17 -9.77
N VAL A 126 -14.63 -19.81 -9.26
CA VAL A 126 -14.79 -19.41 -7.87
C VAL A 126 -14.35 -20.53 -6.91
N GLU A 127 -14.74 -21.78 -7.18
CA GLU A 127 -14.37 -22.90 -6.30
C GLU A 127 -12.87 -23.26 -6.43
N LEU A 128 -12.28 -23.15 -7.62
CA LEU A 128 -10.86 -23.35 -7.82
C LEU A 128 -10.04 -22.27 -7.09
N GLU A 129 -10.38 -21.00 -7.30
CA GLU A 129 -9.66 -19.87 -6.68
C GLU A 129 -9.89 -19.79 -5.17
N ARG A 130 -11.04 -20.26 -4.65
CA ARG A 130 -11.22 -20.43 -3.20
C ARG A 130 -10.13 -21.32 -2.62
N GLY A 131 -9.78 -22.41 -3.29
CA GLY A 131 -8.68 -23.28 -2.87
C GLY A 131 -7.34 -22.54 -2.86
N VAL A 132 -7.08 -21.74 -3.89
CA VAL A 132 -5.84 -20.93 -3.98
C VAL A 132 -5.77 -19.90 -2.86
N VAL A 133 -6.85 -19.13 -2.63
CA VAL A 133 -6.88 -18.12 -1.56
C VAL A 133 -6.72 -18.74 -0.17
N LEU A 134 -7.31 -19.92 0.06
CA LEU A 134 -7.12 -20.66 1.32
C LEU A 134 -5.68 -21.12 1.51
N GLU A 135 -4.99 -21.51 0.43
CA GLU A 135 -3.58 -21.86 0.48
C GLU A 135 -2.71 -20.62 0.77
N GLU A 136 -3.04 -19.47 0.17
CA GLU A 136 -2.35 -18.20 0.48
C GLU A 136 -2.55 -17.76 1.93
N ILE A 137 -3.74 -17.99 2.50
CA ILE A 137 -3.97 -17.77 3.95
C ILE A 137 -3.03 -18.65 4.77
N SER A 138 -2.92 -19.94 4.40
CA SER A 138 -1.99 -20.86 5.07
C SER A 138 -0.54 -20.39 4.95
N MET A 139 -0.11 -19.98 3.73
CA MET A 139 1.23 -19.46 3.51
C MET A 139 1.52 -18.19 4.32
N ARG A 140 0.52 -17.28 4.42
CA ARG A 140 0.61 -16.08 5.25
C ARG A 140 0.72 -16.45 6.74
N ASP A 141 -0.04 -17.44 7.19
CA ASP A 141 -0.02 -17.91 8.59
C ASP A 141 1.31 -18.62 8.94
N ASP A 142 2.01 -19.17 7.93
CA ASP A 142 3.34 -19.75 8.05
C ASP A 142 4.48 -18.71 7.94
N ASP A 143 4.20 -17.45 7.58
CA ASP A 143 5.18 -16.35 7.54
C ASP A 143 5.02 -15.42 8.76
N PRO A 144 5.92 -15.49 9.75
CA PRO A 144 5.78 -14.70 10.98
C PRO A 144 5.80 -13.17 10.76
N GLU A 145 6.43 -12.66 9.68
CA GLU A 145 6.47 -11.22 9.39
C GLU A 145 5.13 -10.73 8.85
N ASP A 146 4.52 -11.47 7.92
CA ASP A 146 3.20 -11.18 7.37
C ASP A 146 2.11 -11.29 8.44
N LEU A 147 2.14 -12.38 9.22
CA LEU A 147 1.23 -12.61 10.35
C LEU A 147 1.34 -11.50 11.40
N LEU A 148 2.56 -11.05 11.70
CA LEU A 148 2.81 -9.94 12.63
C LEU A 148 2.21 -8.62 12.15
N GLY A 149 2.29 -8.33 10.84
CA GLY A 149 1.71 -7.13 10.24
C GLY A 149 0.18 -7.08 10.44
N ASP A 150 -0.50 -8.16 10.16
CA ASP A 150 -1.96 -8.28 10.37
C ASP A 150 -2.33 -8.22 11.86
N LEU A 151 -1.58 -8.89 12.72
CA LEU A 151 -1.77 -8.84 14.18
C LEU A 151 -1.58 -7.43 14.73
N PHE A 152 -0.57 -6.70 14.24
CA PHE A 152 -0.33 -5.32 14.64
C PHE A 152 -1.48 -4.40 14.22
N ASP A 153 -1.95 -4.50 12.97
CA ASP A 153 -3.09 -3.75 12.48
C ASP A 153 -4.36 -4.05 13.30
N GLN A 154 -4.62 -5.31 13.60
CA GLN A 154 -5.75 -5.73 14.44
C GLN A 154 -5.63 -5.18 15.86
N THR A 155 -4.43 -5.24 16.45
CA THR A 155 -4.16 -4.73 17.81
C THR A 155 -4.33 -3.22 17.88
N LEU A 156 -3.85 -2.49 16.86
CA LEU A 156 -3.89 -1.03 16.80
C LEU A 156 -5.27 -0.48 16.44
N PHE A 157 -5.93 -1.06 15.44
CA PHE A 157 -7.19 -0.55 14.90
C PHE A 157 -8.43 -1.26 15.43
N GLY A 158 -8.27 -2.40 16.12
CA GLY A 158 -9.36 -3.15 16.73
C GLY A 158 -10.41 -3.62 15.72
N ASP A 159 -11.69 -3.40 16.04
CA ASP A 159 -12.80 -3.84 15.19
C ASP A 159 -13.05 -2.94 13.97
N HIS A 160 -12.25 -1.88 13.81
CA HIS A 160 -12.32 -1.05 12.61
C HIS A 160 -11.88 -1.84 11.38
N PRO A 161 -12.45 -1.60 10.18
CA PRO A 161 -12.05 -2.30 8.96
C PRO A 161 -10.54 -2.26 8.64
N LEU A 162 -9.82 -1.24 9.08
CA LEU A 162 -8.36 -1.18 8.96
C LEU A 162 -7.62 -2.29 9.73
N GLY A 163 -8.22 -2.86 10.77
CA GLY A 163 -7.65 -3.96 11.55
C GLY A 163 -7.85 -5.34 10.91
N ARG A 164 -8.65 -5.47 9.84
CA ARG A 164 -8.89 -6.76 9.19
C ARG A 164 -7.80 -7.08 8.16
N PRO A 165 -7.36 -8.34 8.04
CA PRO A 165 -6.48 -8.78 6.94
C PRO A 165 -7.08 -8.48 5.57
N VAL A 166 -6.26 -8.10 4.60
CA VAL A 166 -6.70 -7.86 3.21
C VAL A 166 -7.19 -9.15 2.56
N ILE A 167 -6.51 -10.26 2.85
CA ILE A 167 -6.83 -11.59 2.31
C ILE A 167 -8.11 -12.19 2.92
N GLY A 168 -8.64 -11.59 4.02
CA GLY A 168 -9.76 -12.14 4.77
C GLY A 168 -9.35 -13.20 5.77
N THR A 169 -10.30 -14.01 6.17
CA THR A 169 -10.12 -15.14 7.08
C THR A 169 -10.54 -16.44 6.41
N GLU A 170 -10.04 -17.57 6.89
CA GLU A 170 -10.45 -18.88 6.40
C GLU A 170 -11.99 -19.06 6.44
N GLU A 171 -12.65 -18.60 7.51
CA GLU A 171 -14.10 -18.68 7.67
C GLU A 171 -14.83 -17.84 6.63
N SER A 172 -14.40 -16.56 6.41
CA SER A 172 -15.05 -15.68 5.44
C SER A 172 -14.87 -16.19 4.00
N ILE A 173 -13.67 -16.67 3.65
CA ILE A 173 -13.38 -17.21 2.30
C ILE A 173 -14.15 -18.51 2.06
N ARG A 174 -14.25 -19.43 3.04
CA ARG A 174 -15.02 -20.67 2.91
C ARG A 174 -16.52 -20.43 2.73
N SER A 175 -17.06 -19.43 3.42
CA SER A 175 -18.49 -19.11 3.37
C SER A 175 -18.91 -18.18 2.24
N MET A 176 -17.97 -17.49 1.61
CA MET A 176 -18.27 -16.46 0.60
C MET A 176 -18.84 -17.07 -0.68
N SER A 177 -20.09 -16.72 -1.01
CA SER A 177 -20.74 -17.22 -2.21
C SER A 177 -20.34 -16.44 -3.48
N ARG A 178 -20.50 -17.10 -4.64
CA ARG A 178 -20.35 -16.43 -5.94
C ARG A 178 -21.27 -15.20 -6.06
N GLU A 179 -22.47 -15.28 -5.56
CA GLU A 179 -23.46 -14.21 -5.56
C GLU A 179 -23.00 -13.01 -4.74
N THR A 180 -22.36 -13.25 -3.60
CA THR A 180 -21.74 -12.20 -2.76
C THR A 180 -20.62 -11.51 -3.51
N LEU A 181 -19.70 -12.25 -4.10
CA LEU A 181 -18.59 -11.72 -4.92
C LEU A 181 -19.09 -10.93 -6.12
N HIS A 182 -20.07 -11.48 -6.86
CA HIS A 182 -20.66 -10.82 -8.01
C HIS A 182 -21.38 -9.52 -7.61
N SER A 183 -22.11 -9.51 -6.49
CA SER A 183 -22.82 -8.33 -5.98
C SER A 183 -21.84 -7.25 -5.54
N PHE A 184 -20.76 -7.63 -4.82
CA PHE A 184 -19.70 -6.72 -4.43
C PHE A 184 -18.99 -6.11 -5.65
N TRP A 185 -18.57 -6.94 -6.61
CA TRP A 185 -17.96 -6.46 -7.85
C TRP A 185 -18.85 -5.48 -8.61
N ARG A 186 -20.11 -5.84 -8.85
CA ARG A 186 -21.06 -4.97 -9.61
C ARG A 186 -21.46 -3.70 -8.86
N GLY A 187 -21.51 -3.74 -7.54
CA GLY A 187 -21.86 -2.60 -6.69
C GLY A 187 -20.72 -1.61 -6.53
N GLU A 188 -19.49 -2.13 -6.39
CA GLU A 188 -18.34 -1.34 -5.97
C GLU A 188 -17.39 -0.96 -7.12
N TYR A 189 -17.20 -1.84 -8.12
CA TYR A 189 -16.30 -1.60 -9.26
C TYR A 189 -16.98 -0.77 -10.34
N THR A 190 -17.38 0.43 -9.97
CA THR A 190 -18.10 1.36 -10.85
C THR A 190 -17.17 2.40 -11.44
N THR A 191 -17.46 2.84 -12.67
CA THR A 191 -16.61 3.80 -13.41
C THR A 191 -16.33 5.11 -12.65
N PRO A 192 -17.23 5.69 -11.84
CA PRO A 192 -16.91 6.88 -11.02
C PRO A 192 -15.77 6.66 -9.99
N ARG A 193 -15.55 5.44 -9.57
CA ARG A 193 -14.50 5.06 -8.61
C ARG A 193 -13.17 4.71 -9.29
N MET A 194 -13.14 4.71 -10.64
CA MET A 194 -11.96 4.30 -11.40
C MET A 194 -11.06 5.49 -11.71
N VAL A 195 -9.76 5.24 -11.59
CA VAL A 195 -8.69 6.09 -12.09
C VAL A 195 -7.84 5.26 -13.02
N VAL A 196 -7.69 5.69 -14.27
CA VAL A 196 -6.70 5.13 -15.19
C VAL A 196 -5.44 5.95 -15.11
N ALA A 197 -4.33 5.34 -14.75
CA ALA A 197 -3.02 5.98 -14.69
C ALA A 197 -2.07 5.32 -15.69
N ALA A 198 -1.35 6.11 -16.48
CA ALA A 198 -0.36 5.56 -17.41
C ALA A 198 0.91 6.43 -17.44
N ALA A 199 2.07 5.80 -17.50
CA ALA A 199 3.36 6.46 -17.62
C ALA A 199 4.28 5.72 -18.58
N GLY A 200 5.04 6.44 -19.38
CA GLY A 200 5.97 5.86 -20.35
C GLY A 200 6.00 6.60 -21.68
N ASN A 201 6.43 5.92 -22.73
CA ASN A 201 6.44 6.47 -24.08
C ASN A 201 5.02 6.45 -24.68
N LEU A 202 4.25 7.46 -24.34
CA LEU A 202 2.84 7.56 -24.70
C LEU A 202 2.43 9.00 -25.05
N GLU A 203 1.34 9.11 -25.80
CA GLU A 203 0.62 10.34 -26.05
C GLU A 203 -0.73 10.32 -25.33
N HIS A 204 -1.00 11.36 -24.52
CA HIS A 204 -2.20 11.45 -23.69
C HIS A 204 -3.48 11.25 -24.47
N ASP A 205 -3.63 11.97 -25.60
CA ASP A 205 -4.88 11.96 -26.36
C ASP A 205 -5.15 10.57 -26.97
N ARG A 206 -4.09 9.84 -27.39
CA ARG A 206 -4.20 8.44 -27.81
C ARG A 206 -4.70 7.53 -26.68
N ILE A 207 -4.19 7.72 -25.44
CA ILE A 207 -4.68 6.93 -24.29
C ILE A 207 -6.14 7.28 -23.98
N VAL A 208 -6.51 8.55 -24.07
CA VAL A 208 -7.91 8.99 -23.90
C VAL A 208 -8.83 8.27 -24.88
N ASP A 209 -8.47 8.23 -26.16
CA ASP A 209 -9.26 7.56 -27.20
C ASP A 209 -9.35 6.05 -26.94
N LEU A 210 -8.23 5.37 -26.70
CA LEU A 210 -8.20 3.92 -26.45
C LEU A 210 -9.06 3.53 -25.24
N VAL A 211 -8.88 4.22 -24.13
CA VAL A 211 -9.64 3.95 -22.88
C VAL A 211 -11.11 4.31 -23.06
N GLY A 212 -11.40 5.45 -23.73
CA GLY A 212 -12.74 5.89 -24.01
C GLY A 212 -13.54 4.90 -24.87
N ASP A 213 -12.95 4.41 -25.96
CA ASP A 213 -13.56 3.42 -26.86
C ASP A 213 -13.79 2.08 -26.15
N ALA A 214 -12.80 1.59 -25.39
CA ALA A 214 -12.91 0.33 -24.66
C ALA A 214 -14.01 0.41 -23.59
N LEU A 215 -14.06 1.50 -22.80
CA LEU A 215 -15.11 1.72 -21.79
C LEU A 215 -16.50 1.87 -22.44
N ALA A 216 -16.64 2.58 -23.55
CA ALA A 216 -17.90 2.72 -24.27
C ALA A 216 -18.43 1.36 -24.76
N ALA A 217 -17.55 0.48 -25.19
CA ALA A 217 -17.91 -0.89 -25.57
C ALA A 217 -18.38 -1.73 -24.38
N ALA A 218 -17.68 -1.62 -23.23
CA ALA A 218 -17.95 -2.40 -22.01
C ALA A 218 -19.17 -1.90 -21.23
N THR A 219 -19.46 -0.60 -21.25
CA THR A 219 -20.48 0.05 -20.38
C THR A 219 -21.74 0.45 -21.12
N ARG A 220 -22.05 -0.14 -22.28
CA ARG A 220 -23.24 0.17 -23.06
C ARG A 220 -24.52 0.15 -22.20
N GLY A 221 -25.21 1.30 -22.15
CA GLY A 221 -26.47 1.46 -21.41
C GLY A 221 -26.32 1.90 -19.96
N ARG A 222 -25.12 2.17 -19.45
CA ARG A 222 -24.89 2.81 -18.15
C ARG A 222 -24.97 4.34 -18.35
N GLY A 223 -25.74 5.01 -17.50
CA GLY A 223 -26.01 6.46 -17.60
C GLY A 223 -24.77 7.32 -17.37
N GLU A 224 -24.91 8.62 -17.63
CA GLU A 224 -23.91 9.63 -17.27
C GLU A 224 -23.69 9.62 -15.74
N ALA A 225 -22.46 9.40 -15.31
CA ALA A 225 -22.05 9.49 -13.91
C ALA A 225 -20.88 10.48 -13.80
N ARG A 226 -20.74 11.12 -12.66
CA ARG A 226 -19.61 11.99 -12.34
C ARG A 226 -18.57 11.20 -11.54
N SER A 227 -17.30 11.58 -11.70
CA SER A 227 -16.21 11.01 -10.90
C SER A 227 -16.48 11.18 -9.40
N MET A 228 -16.17 10.13 -8.64
CA MET A 228 -16.21 10.23 -7.19
C MET A 228 -14.98 11.01 -6.67
N PRO A 229 -15.18 11.86 -5.65
CA PRO A 229 -14.05 12.50 -4.99
C PRO A 229 -13.17 11.46 -4.29
N PRO A 230 -11.92 11.81 -3.95
CA PRO A 230 -11.08 11.00 -3.08
C PRO A 230 -11.81 10.61 -1.79
N ARG A 231 -11.45 9.44 -1.25
CA ARG A 231 -12.00 8.95 0.03
C ARG A 231 -11.82 10.01 1.11
N ALA A 232 -12.92 10.53 1.62
CA ALA A 232 -12.92 11.46 2.74
C ALA A 232 -12.74 10.70 4.06
N PRO A 233 -12.07 11.30 5.08
CA PRO A 233 -12.04 10.71 6.40
C PRO A 233 -13.46 10.67 6.99
N THR A 234 -13.78 9.56 7.65
CA THR A 234 -15.07 9.40 8.35
C THR A 234 -15.13 10.17 9.65
N GLY A 235 -13.96 10.59 10.16
CA GLY A 235 -13.79 11.23 11.46
C GLY A 235 -13.74 10.24 12.63
N VAL A 236 -13.87 8.94 12.36
CA VAL A 236 -13.70 7.89 13.36
C VAL A 236 -12.21 7.65 13.53
N ARG A 237 -11.70 7.80 14.75
CA ARG A 237 -10.30 7.42 15.08
C ARG A 237 -10.28 5.99 15.64
N PRO A 238 -9.96 5.00 14.83
CA PRO A 238 -9.92 3.61 15.26
C PRO A 238 -8.56 3.32 15.92
N VAL A 239 -8.38 3.67 17.19
CA VAL A 239 -7.08 3.49 17.85
C VAL A 239 -7.24 2.87 19.22
N ARG A 240 -6.52 1.79 19.46
CA ARG A 240 -6.29 1.20 20.78
C ARG A 240 -4.86 1.51 21.21
N ALA A 241 -4.66 2.62 21.91
CA ALA A 241 -3.35 2.98 22.45
C ALA A 241 -2.96 2.06 23.61
N GLY A 242 -1.69 1.64 23.68
CA GLY A 242 -1.18 0.80 24.75
C GLY A 242 -1.68 -0.65 24.70
N ALA A 243 -2.15 -1.14 23.56
CA ALA A 243 -2.59 -2.52 23.42
C ALA A 243 -1.41 -3.47 23.12
N LEU A 244 -1.51 -4.71 23.57
CA LEU A 244 -0.53 -5.77 23.34
C LEU A 244 -1.23 -6.99 22.71
N GLY A 245 -0.80 -7.37 21.51
CA GLY A 245 -1.21 -8.58 20.81
C GLY A 245 -0.12 -9.65 20.88
N LEU A 246 -0.54 -10.91 21.01
CA LEU A 246 0.35 -12.07 20.93
C LEU A 246 -0.29 -13.12 20.04
N GLN A 247 0.52 -13.64 19.14
CA GLN A 247 0.21 -14.85 18.37
C GLN A 247 1.30 -15.87 18.65
N PRO A 248 0.98 -16.99 19.32
CA PRO A 248 1.88 -18.11 19.47
C PRO A 248 2.33 -18.67 18.12
N ASP A 249 3.63 -18.95 17.99
CA ASP A 249 4.23 -19.56 16.81
C ASP A 249 5.47 -20.35 17.20
N GLU A 250 5.66 -21.55 16.65
CA GLU A 250 6.81 -22.43 16.95
C GLU A 250 8.10 -22.01 16.21
N SER A 251 8.19 -20.74 15.75
CA SER A 251 9.37 -20.22 15.06
C SER A 251 10.61 -20.13 15.96
N GLU A 252 11.79 -20.26 15.36
CA GLU A 252 13.07 -20.07 16.07
C GLU A 252 13.33 -18.61 16.47
N GLN A 253 12.55 -17.66 15.95
CA GLN A 253 12.66 -16.24 16.22
C GLN A 253 11.41 -15.70 16.89
N ALA A 254 11.57 -14.61 17.63
CA ALA A 254 10.49 -13.74 18.04
C ALA A 254 10.46 -12.51 17.13
N HIS A 255 9.31 -12.25 16.56
CA HIS A 255 9.03 -11.09 15.71
C HIS A 255 8.18 -10.10 16.50
N ILE A 256 8.57 -8.84 16.49
CA ILE A 256 7.85 -7.79 17.20
C ILE A 256 7.61 -6.58 16.32
N MET A 257 6.43 -6.01 16.47
CA MET A 257 6.10 -4.68 15.95
C MET A 257 5.67 -3.78 17.11
N LEU A 258 6.32 -2.61 17.22
CA LEU A 258 6.07 -1.57 18.21
C LEU A 258 5.71 -0.28 17.51
N GLY A 259 4.59 0.35 17.82
CA GLY A 259 4.24 1.57 17.12
C GLY A 259 3.14 2.37 17.75
N VAL A 260 2.85 3.49 17.10
CA VAL A 260 1.80 4.43 17.47
C VAL A 260 0.89 4.71 16.28
N ALA A 261 -0.36 4.98 16.58
CA ALA A 261 -1.25 5.51 15.56
C ALA A 261 -0.87 6.95 15.19
N THR A 262 -0.93 7.22 13.90
CA THR A 262 -0.78 8.56 13.34
C THR A 262 -2.12 9.06 12.82
N GLU A 263 -2.17 10.33 12.49
CA GLU A 263 -3.34 10.90 11.83
C GLU A 263 -3.41 10.44 10.36
N GLY A 264 -4.63 10.46 9.80
CA GLY A 264 -4.88 10.08 8.42
C GLY A 264 -4.12 10.94 7.39
N ARG A 265 -4.21 10.54 6.13
CA ARG A 265 -3.41 11.08 5.00
C ARG A 265 -3.54 12.57 4.73
N TYR A 266 -4.56 13.23 5.25
CA TYR A 266 -4.86 14.64 4.97
C TYR A 266 -4.09 15.64 5.84
N VAL A 267 -3.30 15.17 6.81
CA VAL A 267 -2.52 16.03 7.69
C VAL A 267 -1.27 16.57 7.01
N HIS A 268 -0.95 17.84 7.28
CA HIS A 268 0.14 18.57 6.61
C HIS A 268 1.55 18.04 6.88
N ALA A 269 1.74 17.27 7.95
CA ALA A 269 3.04 16.76 8.40
C ALA A 269 3.67 15.61 7.55
N ARG A 270 3.08 15.26 6.41
CA ARG A 270 3.53 14.12 5.57
C ARG A 270 5.03 14.09 5.26
N PRO A 271 5.68 15.20 4.80
CA PRO A 271 7.12 15.18 4.55
C PRO A 271 7.94 15.07 5.84
N VAL A 272 7.45 15.66 6.93
CA VAL A 272 8.13 15.63 8.23
C VAL A 272 8.13 14.20 8.78
N LEU A 273 6.99 13.50 8.75
CA LEU A 273 6.89 12.10 9.16
C LEU A 273 7.75 11.18 8.30
N ALA A 274 7.85 11.44 6.98
CA ALA A 274 8.73 10.67 6.11
C ALA A 274 10.21 10.84 6.48
N VAL A 275 10.64 12.08 6.82
CA VAL A 275 12.01 12.35 7.29
C VAL A 275 12.27 11.68 8.64
N LEU A 276 11.32 11.77 9.58
CA LEU A 276 11.42 11.09 10.88
C LEU A 276 11.58 9.58 10.68
N ASN A 277 10.71 8.95 9.90
CA ASN A 277 10.77 7.51 9.63
C ASN A 277 12.10 7.11 8.96
N ALA A 278 12.55 7.84 7.94
CA ALA A 278 13.81 7.56 7.27
C ALA A 278 15.03 7.63 8.21
N ALA A 279 15.02 8.57 9.16
CA ALA A 279 16.09 8.69 10.14
C ALA A 279 16.02 7.63 11.25
N LEU A 280 14.79 7.22 11.65
CA LEU A 280 14.59 6.18 12.67
C LEU A 280 15.01 4.79 12.19
N GLY A 281 14.45 4.32 11.06
CA GLY A 281 14.61 2.93 10.63
C GLY A 281 14.62 2.75 9.10
N GLY A 282 14.81 3.83 8.32
CA GLY A 282 14.71 3.78 6.85
C GLY A 282 15.98 3.34 6.12
N GLY A 283 17.01 2.86 6.79
CA GLY A 283 18.23 2.41 6.12
C GLY A 283 19.38 2.11 7.08
N LEU A 284 20.52 1.69 6.53
CA LEU A 284 21.69 1.22 7.28
C LEU A 284 22.27 2.26 8.27
N SER A 285 22.11 3.55 8.00
CA SER A 285 22.57 4.64 8.87
C SER A 285 21.49 5.18 9.83
N SER A 286 20.33 4.54 9.87
CA SER A 286 19.24 4.92 10.79
C SER A 286 19.57 4.55 12.24
N ARG A 287 18.94 5.24 13.20
CA ARG A 287 19.23 5.02 14.62
C ARG A 287 18.96 3.58 15.06
N LEU A 288 17.80 3.04 14.69
CA LEU A 288 17.43 1.69 15.07
C LEU A 288 18.41 0.65 14.50
N PHE A 289 18.75 0.77 13.22
CA PHE A 289 19.70 -0.14 12.61
C PHE A 289 21.06 -0.09 13.31
N GLN A 290 21.57 1.12 13.58
CA GLN A 290 22.85 1.29 14.27
C GLN A 290 22.81 0.78 15.71
N GLN A 291 21.76 1.09 16.48
CA GLN A 291 21.69 0.77 17.89
C GLN A 291 21.35 -0.71 18.17
N VAL A 292 20.42 -1.28 17.39
CA VAL A 292 19.95 -2.65 17.62
C VAL A 292 20.82 -3.67 16.91
N ARG A 293 21.14 -3.43 15.62
CA ARG A 293 21.88 -4.40 14.80
C ARG A 293 23.38 -4.21 14.86
N GLU A 294 23.91 -3.05 14.44
CA GLU A 294 25.36 -2.87 14.25
C GLU A 294 26.13 -2.85 15.58
N GLN A 295 25.64 -2.12 16.59
CA GLN A 295 26.40 -1.95 17.84
C GLN A 295 26.16 -3.09 18.83
N ARG A 296 24.98 -3.71 18.84
CA ARG A 296 24.59 -4.70 19.83
C ARG A 296 24.36 -6.11 19.28
N GLY A 297 24.14 -6.25 17.97
CA GLY A 297 23.88 -7.55 17.33
C GLY A 297 22.64 -8.24 17.88
N LEU A 298 21.60 -7.47 18.25
CA LEU A 298 20.39 -7.99 18.90
C LEU A 298 19.39 -8.57 17.91
N ALA A 299 19.30 -8.00 16.71
CA ALA A 299 18.39 -8.40 15.67
C ALA A 299 19.11 -8.43 14.32
N TYR A 300 18.76 -9.37 13.45
CA TYR A 300 19.25 -9.39 12.08
C TYR A 300 18.53 -8.33 11.23
N GLN A 301 17.24 -8.17 11.45
CA GLN A 301 16.40 -7.21 10.74
C GLN A 301 15.73 -6.28 11.73
N VAL A 302 15.86 -4.98 11.49
CA VAL A 302 15.19 -3.93 12.23
C VAL A 302 14.95 -2.74 11.30
N TYR A 303 13.71 -2.27 11.24
CA TYR A 303 13.33 -1.11 10.42
C TYR A 303 12.12 -0.39 11.01
N SER A 304 11.84 0.80 10.51
CA SER A 304 10.59 1.49 10.79
C SER A 304 9.81 1.76 9.51
N SER A 305 8.50 1.74 9.62
CA SER A 305 7.58 1.95 8.52
C SER A 305 6.46 2.91 8.89
N THR A 306 5.85 3.52 7.87
CA THR A 306 4.65 4.34 8.05
C THR A 306 3.59 3.93 7.06
N VAL A 307 2.38 3.70 7.52
CA VAL A 307 1.20 3.55 6.68
C VAL A 307 0.23 4.71 6.91
N ARG A 308 -0.56 5.04 5.88
CA ARG A 308 -1.51 6.16 5.95
C ARG A 308 -2.76 5.85 5.15
N TYR A 309 -3.85 5.82 5.86
CA TYR A 309 -5.19 5.66 5.33
C TYR A 309 -5.96 6.99 5.44
N ALA A 310 -7.21 7.04 5.00
CA ALA A 310 -8.02 8.26 5.07
C ALA A 310 -8.22 8.71 6.52
N ASP A 311 -8.57 7.80 7.42
CA ASP A 311 -8.93 8.10 8.80
C ASP A 311 -7.73 8.06 9.77
N ALA A 312 -6.80 7.16 9.55
CA ALA A 312 -5.69 6.89 10.46
C ALA A 312 -4.44 6.43 9.70
N GLY A 313 -3.37 6.25 10.43
CA GLY A 313 -2.14 5.61 9.98
C GLY A 313 -1.36 5.08 11.16
N SER A 314 -0.15 4.58 10.90
CA SER A 314 0.79 4.18 11.94
C SER A 314 2.21 4.59 11.61
N LEU A 315 3.03 4.75 12.64
CA LEU A 315 4.48 4.69 12.62
C LEU A 315 4.85 3.50 13.49
N ALA A 316 5.47 2.49 12.91
CA ALA A 316 5.82 1.25 13.59
C ALA A 316 7.29 0.87 13.38
N VAL A 317 7.86 0.20 14.35
CA VAL A 317 9.19 -0.40 14.33
C VAL A 317 9.03 -1.91 14.36
N TYR A 318 9.60 -2.57 13.38
CA TYR A 318 9.74 -4.02 13.34
C TYR A 318 11.12 -4.46 13.80
N ALA A 319 11.19 -5.60 14.50
CA ALA A 319 12.43 -6.31 14.75
C ALA A 319 12.21 -7.83 14.84
N GLY A 320 13.11 -8.60 14.20
CA GLY A 320 13.20 -10.07 14.34
C GLY A 320 14.45 -10.44 15.13
N CYS A 321 14.28 -11.20 16.22
CA CYS A 321 15.40 -11.55 17.11
C CYS A 321 15.24 -12.96 17.72
N ALA A 322 16.30 -13.47 18.37
CA ALA A 322 16.18 -14.66 19.19
C ALA A 322 15.20 -14.39 20.36
N PRO A 323 14.33 -15.35 20.75
CA PRO A 323 13.31 -15.15 21.75
C PRO A 323 13.84 -14.65 23.10
N GLU A 324 14.97 -15.15 23.55
CA GLU A 324 15.63 -14.74 24.79
C GLU A 324 16.18 -13.29 24.75
N ARG A 325 16.31 -12.70 23.55
CA ARG A 325 16.79 -11.33 23.35
C ARG A 325 15.63 -10.31 23.23
N LEU A 326 14.38 -10.78 23.13
CA LEU A 326 13.22 -9.91 22.90
C LEU A 326 13.13 -8.77 23.92
N GLY A 327 13.35 -9.06 25.20
CA GLY A 327 13.32 -8.04 26.26
C GLY A 327 14.38 -6.94 26.08
N GLU A 328 15.59 -7.30 25.63
CA GLU A 328 16.68 -6.37 25.37
C GLU A 328 16.38 -5.53 24.09
N VAL A 329 15.88 -6.15 23.05
CA VAL A 329 15.45 -5.45 21.81
C VAL A 329 14.38 -4.38 22.14
N VAL A 330 13.35 -4.77 22.90
CA VAL A 330 12.28 -3.86 23.29
C VAL A 330 12.83 -2.68 24.10
N ALA A 331 13.73 -2.95 25.07
CA ALA A 331 14.32 -1.90 25.88
C ALA A 331 15.11 -0.90 25.01
N VAL A 332 15.97 -1.39 24.10
CA VAL A 332 16.76 -0.53 23.21
C VAL A 332 15.87 0.26 22.25
N VAL A 333 14.82 -0.36 21.68
CA VAL A 333 13.88 0.34 20.80
C VAL A 333 13.16 1.45 21.55
N ARG A 334 12.65 1.18 22.76
CA ARG A 334 12.00 2.18 23.62
C ARG A 334 12.94 3.33 24.00
N ASP A 335 14.18 3.02 24.35
CA ASP A 335 15.19 4.03 24.66
C ASP A 335 15.44 4.95 23.46
N VAL A 336 15.63 4.37 22.26
CA VAL A 336 15.81 5.14 21.01
C VAL A 336 14.59 6.02 20.73
N LEU A 337 13.37 5.49 20.84
CA LEU A 337 12.15 6.28 20.63
C LEU A 337 12.00 7.39 21.68
N GLY A 338 12.31 7.10 22.96
CA GLY A 338 12.31 8.07 24.05
C GLY A 338 13.33 9.20 23.86
N GLU A 339 14.57 8.86 23.49
CA GLU A 339 15.59 9.86 23.16
C GLU A 339 15.14 10.77 22.01
N VAL A 340 14.58 10.20 20.95
CA VAL A 340 14.09 10.98 19.80
C VAL A 340 12.88 11.84 20.19
N ALA A 341 12.04 11.38 21.09
CA ALA A 341 10.91 12.16 21.60
C ALA A 341 11.35 13.39 22.40
N VAL A 342 12.43 13.28 23.20
CA VAL A 342 12.94 14.31 24.10
C VAL A 342 13.95 15.23 23.40
N ASP A 343 14.96 14.64 22.78
CA ASP A 343 16.12 15.36 22.25
C ASP A 343 16.01 15.64 20.74
N GLY A 344 15.07 14.98 20.05
CA GLY A 344 14.92 15.04 18.60
C GLY A 344 16.01 14.28 17.84
N LEU A 345 16.14 14.61 16.57
CA LEU A 345 17.19 14.13 15.66
C LEU A 345 18.24 15.20 15.47
N THR A 346 19.50 14.80 15.29
CA THR A 346 20.58 15.72 14.93
C THR A 346 20.40 16.27 13.52
N ASP A 347 20.97 17.44 13.25
CA ASP A 347 20.98 18.04 11.90
C ASP A 347 21.56 17.09 10.83
N ALA A 348 22.58 16.30 11.23
CA ALA A 348 23.21 15.33 10.34
C ALA A 348 22.27 14.15 10.00
N GLU A 349 21.48 13.65 10.93
CA GLU A 349 20.47 12.61 10.70
C GLU A 349 19.36 13.11 9.78
N VAL A 350 18.83 14.29 10.07
CA VAL A 350 17.82 14.93 9.23
C VAL A 350 18.35 15.15 7.81
N ALA A 351 19.58 15.62 7.65
CA ALA A 351 20.20 15.83 6.35
C ALA A 351 20.37 14.52 5.57
N ARG A 352 20.80 13.41 6.23
CA ARG A 352 20.91 12.08 5.61
C ARG A 352 19.54 11.54 5.20
N ALA A 353 18.53 11.63 6.06
CA ALA A 353 17.16 11.20 5.76
C ALA A 353 16.58 11.95 4.55
N LYS A 354 16.76 13.27 4.49
CA LYS A 354 16.35 14.06 3.32
C LYS A 354 17.10 13.65 2.05
N GLY A 355 18.39 13.35 2.16
CA GLY A 355 19.20 12.83 1.05
C GLY A 355 18.68 11.49 0.53
N SER A 356 18.38 10.55 1.43
CA SER A 356 17.80 9.24 1.11
C SER A 356 16.44 9.38 0.42
N LEU A 357 15.52 10.17 0.98
CA LEU A 357 14.19 10.42 0.40
C LEU A 357 14.26 11.08 -0.98
N ARG A 358 15.20 12.03 -1.15
CA ARG A 358 15.46 12.65 -2.46
C ARG A 358 15.93 11.61 -3.46
N GLY A 359 16.93 10.79 -3.09
CA GLY A 359 17.46 9.74 -3.95
C GLY A 359 16.38 8.74 -4.33
N GLY A 360 15.65 8.21 -3.37
CA GLY A 360 14.56 7.25 -3.62
C GLY A 360 13.48 7.80 -4.54
N LEU A 361 13.08 9.07 -4.36
CA LEU A 361 12.07 9.70 -5.24
C LEU A 361 12.57 9.85 -6.68
N VAL A 362 13.80 10.32 -6.86
CA VAL A 362 14.36 10.56 -8.20
C VAL A 362 14.65 9.26 -8.93
N LEU A 363 15.30 8.30 -8.25
CA LEU A 363 15.58 6.98 -8.83
C LEU A 363 14.30 6.20 -9.14
N GLY A 364 13.29 6.27 -8.25
CA GLY A 364 12.00 5.68 -8.53
C GLY A 364 11.28 6.29 -9.74
N CYS A 365 11.58 7.53 -10.12
CA CYS A 365 11.06 8.14 -11.34
C CYS A 365 11.75 7.66 -12.64
N GLU A 366 12.75 6.80 -12.56
CA GLU A 366 13.35 6.19 -13.75
C GLU A 366 12.51 5.00 -14.26
N ASP A 367 11.72 4.40 -13.38
CA ASP A 367 10.82 3.29 -13.68
C ASP A 367 9.40 3.77 -14.03
N THR A 368 8.86 3.27 -15.15
CA THR A 368 7.52 3.65 -15.62
C THR A 368 6.39 3.11 -14.73
N ALA A 369 6.56 1.93 -14.12
CA ALA A 369 5.59 1.36 -13.19
C ALA A 369 5.51 2.19 -11.90
N SER A 370 6.65 2.62 -11.35
CA SER A 370 6.72 3.52 -10.20
C SER A 370 6.07 4.89 -10.47
N ARG A 371 6.24 5.42 -11.69
CA ARG A 371 5.54 6.66 -12.12
C ARG A 371 4.03 6.45 -12.19
N MET A 372 3.58 5.39 -12.84
CA MET A 372 2.16 5.04 -12.94
C MET A 372 1.54 4.88 -11.54
N ASN A 373 2.22 4.17 -10.63
CA ASN A 373 1.78 4.00 -9.25
C ASN A 373 1.67 5.35 -8.51
N ARG A 374 2.65 6.25 -8.69
CA ARG A 374 2.61 7.60 -8.12
C ARG A 374 1.40 8.40 -8.61
N LEU A 375 1.12 8.36 -9.93
CA LEU A 375 0.00 9.06 -10.54
C LEU A 375 -1.35 8.50 -10.05
N GLY A 376 -1.53 7.18 -10.10
CA GLY A 376 -2.77 6.51 -9.70
C GLY A 376 -3.11 6.79 -8.24
N ARG A 377 -2.15 6.60 -7.33
CA ARG A 377 -2.33 6.88 -5.91
C ARG A 377 -2.60 8.36 -5.63
N ALA A 378 -1.86 9.28 -6.27
CA ALA A 378 -2.07 10.71 -6.06
C ALA A 378 -3.46 11.16 -6.51
N GLU A 379 -3.96 10.65 -7.64
CA GLU A 379 -5.28 10.94 -8.15
C GLU A 379 -6.38 10.33 -7.27
N LEU A 380 -6.20 9.08 -6.84
CA LEU A 380 -7.15 8.37 -6.01
C LEU A 380 -7.24 8.98 -4.60
N ASP A 381 -6.09 9.25 -3.98
CA ASP A 381 -5.98 9.73 -2.61
C ASP A 381 -6.27 11.22 -2.44
N HIS A 382 -5.96 12.04 -3.46
CA HIS A 382 -5.97 13.50 -3.33
C HIS A 382 -6.74 14.23 -4.45
N GLY A 383 -7.10 13.55 -5.55
CA GLY A 383 -7.74 14.16 -6.72
C GLY A 383 -6.86 15.21 -7.42
N ARG A 384 -5.56 15.18 -7.16
CA ARG A 384 -4.59 16.14 -7.72
C ARG A 384 -3.20 15.53 -7.81
N GLN A 385 -2.49 15.94 -8.82
CA GLN A 385 -1.10 15.58 -9.02
C GLN A 385 -0.18 16.59 -8.33
N ARG A 386 0.99 16.11 -7.96
CA ARG A 386 2.09 16.96 -7.47
C ARG A 386 3.33 16.64 -8.26
N SER A 387 4.04 17.68 -8.70
CA SER A 387 5.30 17.51 -9.41
C SER A 387 6.37 16.86 -8.54
N VAL A 388 7.33 16.20 -9.18
CA VAL A 388 8.53 15.69 -8.51
C VAL A 388 9.29 16.86 -7.89
N THR A 389 9.42 17.98 -8.62
CA THR A 389 10.06 19.20 -8.13
C THR A 389 9.42 19.74 -6.86
N ASP A 390 8.08 19.84 -6.82
CA ASP A 390 7.37 20.28 -5.60
C ASP A 390 7.55 19.30 -4.45
N SER A 391 7.55 18.00 -4.74
CA SER A 391 7.79 16.97 -3.71
C SER A 391 9.20 17.09 -3.13
N LEU A 392 10.21 17.28 -3.98
CA LEU A 392 11.60 17.52 -3.57
C LEU A 392 11.75 18.81 -2.76
N ALA A 393 11.10 19.89 -3.19
CA ALA A 393 11.12 21.18 -2.47
C ALA A 393 10.52 21.03 -1.06
N ARG A 394 9.43 20.28 -0.91
CA ARG A 394 8.81 20.01 0.40
C ARG A 394 9.68 19.16 1.31
N ILE A 395 10.36 18.13 0.78
CA ILE A 395 11.34 17.35 1.56
C ILE A 395 12.51 18.27 1.97
N ALA A 396 13.01 19.08 1.05
CA ALA A 396 14.11 20.01 1.33
C ALA A 396 13.75 21.05 2.40
N ALA A 397 12.50 21.51 2.44
CA ALA A 397 12.01 22.51 3.39
C ALA A 397 11.84 21.98 4.83
N VAL A 398 11.77 20.67 5.04
CA VAL A 398 11.63 20.09 6.39
C VAL A 398 12.81 20.53 7.28
N THR A 399 12.49 21.05 8.46
CA THR A 399 13.47 21.50 9.45
C THR A 399 13.63 20.49 10.60
N PRO A 400 14.79 20.47 11.27
CA PRO A 400 14.98 19.65 12.48
C PRO A 400 13.95 19.94 13.57
N ALA A 401 13.55 21.20 13.74
CA ALA A 401 12.55 21.60 14.72
C ALA A 401 11.16 21.03 14.43
N GLU A 402 10.74 20.99 13.17
CA GLU A 402 9.47 20.34 12.76
C GLU A 402 9.52 18.83 13.01
N VAL A 403 10.66 18.19 12.73
CA VAL A 403 10.85 16.75 12.99
C VAL A 403 10.79 16.48 14.49
N ALA A 404 11.46 17.28 15.32
CA ALA A 404 11.43 17.15 16.78
C ALA A 404 10.00 17.33 17.33
N ALA A 405 9.24 18.31 16.85
CA ALA A 405 7.86 18.52 17.28
C ALA A 405 6.96 17.32 16.98
N VAL A 406 7.05 16.75 15.75
CA VAL A 406 6.30 15.56 15.38
C VAL A 406 6.77 14.32 16.15
N ALA A 407 8.07 14.16 16.35
CA ALA A 407 8.62 13.08 17.16
C ALA A 407 8.11 13.13 18.60
N THR A 408 8.19 14.30 19.26
CA THR A 408 7.67 14.49 20.62
C THR A 408 6.18 14.16 20.68
N GLU A 409 5.38 14.66 19.73
CA GLU A 409 3.94 14.41 19.72
C GLU A 409 3.60 12.92 19.57
N LEU A 410 4.24 12.24 18.62
CA LEU A 410 3.88 10.85 18.30
C LEU A 410 4.50 9.86 19.29
N LEU A 411 5.78 9.99 19.59
CA LEU A 411 6.53 9.01 20.38
C LEU A 411 6.31 9.14 21.90
N SER A 412 5.61 10.20 22.35
CA SER A 412 5.12 10.30 23.74
C SER A 412 3.78 9.60 23.96
N ARG A 413 3.15 9.07 22.90
CA ARG A 413 1.89 8.31 23.01
C ARG A 413 2.18 6.91 23.54
N PRO A 414 1.21 6.27 24.24
CA PRO A 414 1.34 4.84 24.58
C PRO A 414 1.60 4.01 23.33
N LEU A 415 2.60 3.14 23.41
CA LEU A 415 2.97 2.24 22.30
C LEU A 415 2.00 1.06 22.26
N THR A 416 1.55 0.71 21.06
CA THR A 416 0.90 -0.57 20.80
C THR A 416 1.98 -1.56 20.35
N ALA A 417 1.89 -2.80 20.81
CA ALA A 417 2.80 -3.88 20.41
C ALA A 417 2.05 -5.10 19.89
N ALA A 418 2.67 -5.80 18.96
CA ALA A 418 2.28 -7.13 18.53
C ALA A 418 3.53 -8.02 18.55
N VAL A 419 3.38 -9.27 18.96
CA VAL A 419 4.45 -10.27 19.03
C VAL A 419 3.96 -11.57 18.38
N VAL A 420 4.81 -12.13 17.51
CA VAL A 420 4.66 -13.49 16.98
C VAL A 420 5.91 -14.25 17.39
N GLY A 421 5.76 -15.42 18.01
CA GLY A 421 6.90 -16.22 18.46
C GLY A 421 6.53 -17.28 19.49
N PRO A 422 7.54 -17.97 20.07
CA PRO A 422 7.36 -19.14 20.93
C PRO A 422 6.94 -18.77 22.36
N TYR A 423 5.82 -18.06 22.47
CA TYR A 423 5.20 -17.70 23.74
C TYR A 423 3.74 -18.10 23.72
N GLU A 424 3.28 -18.84 24.75
CA GLU A 424 1.92 -19.34 24.83
C GLU A 424 0.96 -18.31 25.41
N ALA A 425 1.45 -17.38 26.26
CA ALA A 425 0.63 -16.42 26.96
C ALA A 425 1.32 -15.07 27.16
N LEU A 426 0.53 -14.02 27.34
CA LEU A 426 1.03 -12.64 27.54
C LEU A 426 1.93 -12.48 28.77
N ASP A 427 1.78 -13.34 29.80
CA ASP A 427 2.59 -13.30 31.01
C ASP A 427 3.98 -13.92 30.82
N GLU A 428 4.24 -14.62 29.73
CA GLU A 428 5.54 -15.11 29.31
C GLU A 428 6.39 -14.01 28.63
N LEU A 429 5.72 -12.99 28.07
CA LEU A 429 6.41 -11.88 27.42
C LEU A 429 7.20 -11.06 28.42
N PRO A 430 8.32 -10.44 28.00
CA PRO A 430 9.10 -9.52 28.83
C PRO A 430 8.26 -8.46 29.52
N VAL A 431 8.59 -8.14 30.77
CA VAL A 431 7.88 -7.10 31.58
C VAL A 431 7.84 -5.77 30.85
N SER A 432 8.91 -5.42 30.10
CA SER A 432 8.99 -4.20 29.29
C SER A 432 7.90 -4.08 28.22
N LEU A 433 7.25 -5.16 27.84
CA LEU A 433 6.09 -5.16 26.91
C LEU A 433 4.75 -5.06 27.64
N ARG A 434 4.68 -5.42 28.91
CA ARG A 434 3.44 -5.40 29.68
C ARG A 434 3.13 -4.01 30.26
N ASP A 435 4.13 -3.13 30.28
CA ASP A 435 4.06 -1.75 30.78
C ASP A 435 4.20 -0.71 29.65
N LEU A 436 3.53 -0.96 28.50
CA LEU A 436 3.55 -0.10 27.31
C LEU A 436 2.65 1.13 27.46
#